data_380b69981c0081a6005707fa2162e562
#
_entry.id   380b69981c0081a6005707fa2162e562
#
_cell.length_a   1.000
_cell.length_b   1.000
_cell.length_c   1.000
_cell.angle_alpha   90.00
_cell.angle_beta   90.00
_cell.angle_gamma   90.00
#
_symmetry.space_group_name_H-M   'P 1'
#
loop_
_entity.id
_entity.type
_entity.pdbx_description
1 polymer ?
#
loop_
_entity_poly.entity_id
_entity_poly.type
_entity_poly.pdbx_seq_one_letter_code
_entity_poly.pdbx_strand_id
1 'polypeptide(L)'
;LFAVLSTSEQYLAPAIELAAAKAKAAGKSPSSVKVAMAFENDPFSLDVRAGVVDAIKKYGMKIVIDDKLPADLADMSTTLTKTKAIRPDVLIISGHSKGAATAARQITEMKIQVPMVAMTHCEAAKVQEKFPNAANGFLCPTQWVETSPNKDKYFGVAADWNASFKVAYSEYYPTTVPYQSAQASAAVLVWKESFEAANSFDKVKVRDAIASTKMETFYGN
;
A
#
# COMPACT_ATOMS: atom_id res chain seq x y z
N LEU A 1 -14.03 -10.36 -14.51
CA LEU A 1 -13.76 -9.54 -13.33
C LEU A 1 -12.92 -8.34 -13.75
N PHE A 2 -13.28 -7.13 -13.31
CA PHE A 2 -12.53 -5.89 -13.50
C PHE A 2 -12.20 -5.31 -12.14
N ALA A 3 -11.08 -4.58 -12.04
CA ALA A 3 -10.64 -3.97 -10.80
C ALA A 3 -10.05 -2.58 -11.07
N VAL A 4 -10.34 -1.64 -10.20
CA VAL A 4 -9.80 -0.28 -10.22
C VAL A 4 -8.73 -0.18 -9.14
N LEU A 5 -7.66 -0.98 -9.27
CA LEU A 5 -6.54 -1.02 -8.32
C LEU A 5 -5.32 -1.70 -8.94
N SER A 6 -4.15 -1.43 -8.38
CA SER A 6 -2.94 -2.21 -8.64
C SER A 6 -3.02 -3.57 -7.96
N THR A 7 -2.35 -4.58 -8.50
CA THR A 7 -2.26 -5.90 -7.87
C THR A 7 -1.42 -5.87 -6.60
N SER A 8 -1.66 -6.80 -5.70
CA SER A 8 -1.01 -6.85 -4.38
C SER A 8 0.51 -6.94 -4.47
N GLU A 9 1.04 -7.62 -5.50
CA GLU A 9 2.48 -7.77 -5.73
C GLU A 9 3.20 -6.43 -5.94
N GLN A 10 2.46 -5.39 -6.37
CA GLN A 10 3.04 -4.07 -6.64
C GLN A 10 3.17 -3.20 -5.39
N TYR A 11 2.55 -3.56 -4.26
CA TYR A 11 2.46 -2.67 -3.10
C TYR A 11 3.81 -2.30 -2.50
N LEU A 12 4.68 -3.25 -2.21
CA LEU A 12 5.96 -3.01 -1.53
C LEU A 12 7.19 -3.24 -2.43
N ALA A 13 7.01 -3.71 -3.65
CA ALA A 13 8.11 -3.82 -4.61
C ALA A 13 8.84 -2.48 -4.85
N PRO A 14 8.16 -1.31 -4.95
CA PRO A 14 8.83 -0.01 -5.08
C PRO A 14 9.75 0.34 -3.90
N ALA A 15 9.49 -0.16 -2.69
CA ALA A 15 10.40 0.05 -1.56
C ALA A 15 11.76 -0.64 -1.78
N ILE A 16 11.77 -1.82 -2.39
CA ILE A 16 13.00 -2.52 -2.78
C ILE A 16 13.74 -1.77 -3.90
N GLU A 17 13.00 -1.22 -4.86
CA GLU A 17 13.59 -0.38 -5.92
C GLU A 17 14.23 0.88 -5.35
N LEU A 18 13.59 1.54 -4.39
CA LEU A 18 14.14 2.69 -3.67
C LEU A 18 15.40 2.30 -2.87
N ALA A 19 15.40 1.13 -2.20
CA ALA A 19 16.57 0.63 -1.49
C ALA A 19 17.75 0.40 -2.45
N ALA A 20 17.48 -0.16 -3.64
CA ALA A 20 18.50 -0.34 -4.68
C ALA A 20 19.07 1.01 -5.17
N ALA A 21 18.19 1.99 -5.41
CA ALA A 21 18.59 3.33 -5.82
C ALA A 21 19.44 4.02 -4.75
N LYS A 22 19.04 3.94 -3.46
CA LYS A 22 19.81 4.48 -2.34
C LYS A 22 21.18 3.82 -2.20
N ALA A 23 21.27 2.50 -2.35
CA ALA A 23 22.55 1.79 -2.33
C ALA A 23 23.49 2.30 -3.43
N LYS A 24 23.01 2.40 -4.67
CA LYS A 24 23.76 2.93 -5.80
C LYS A 24 24.22 4.38 -5.57
N ALA A 25 23.33 5.24 -5.08
CA ALA A 25 23.66 6.64 -4.77
C ALA A 25 24.75 6.76 -3.68
N ALA A 26 24.81 5.77 -2.77
CA ALA A 26 25.86 5.66 -1.76
C ALA A 26 27.15 4.94 -2.25
N GLY A 27 27.28 4.67 -3.56
CA GLY A 27 28.42 3.96 -4.15
C GLY A 27 28.50 2.47 -3.80
N LYS A 28 27.37 1.87 -3.34
CA LYS A 28 27.30 0.46 -2.96
C LYS A 28 26.56 -0.36 -4.01
N SER A 29 26.91 -1.65 -4.12
CA SER A 29 26.11 -2.58 -4.91
C SER A 29 24.76 -2.86 -4.23
N PRO A 30 23.63 -2.86 -4.95
CA PRO A 30 22.35 -3.32 -4.40
C PRO A 30 22.42 -4.73 -3.78
N SER A 31 23.28 -5.60 -4.28
CA SER A 31 23.48 -6.96 -3.75
C SER A 31 24.05 -6.99 -2.32
N SER A 32 24.57 -5.87 -1.80
CA SER A 32 25.02 -5.76 -0.41
C SER A 32 23.88 -5.53 0.58
N VAL A 33 22.70 -5.11 0.10
CA VAL A 33 21.53 -4.77 0.91
C VAL A 33 20.95 -6.02 1.57
N LYS A 34 20.75 -5.97 2.88
CA LYS A 34 20.11 -7.01 3.69
C LYS A 34 18.66 -6.64 3.93
N VAL A 35 17.74 -7.51 3.55
CA VAL A 35 16.30 -7.32 3.69
C VAL A 35 15.73 -8.31 4.71
N ALA A 36 15.08 -7.79 5.74
CA ALA A 36 14.23 -8.55 6.64
C ALA A 36 12.77 -8.39 6.21
N MET A 37 12.00 -9.47 6.26
CA MET A 37 10.62 -9.49 5.84
C MET A 37 9.74 -10.21 6.86
N ALA A 38 8.51 -9.70 7.08
CA ALA A 38 7.49 -10.32 7.89
C ALA A 38 6.11 -10.10 7.25
N PHE A 39 5.36 -11.18 7.06
CA PHE A 39 4.08 -11.17 6.35
C PHE A 39 3.01 -11.90 7.13
N GLU A 40 1.81 -11.33 7.23
CA GLU A 40 0.63 -12.08 7.69
C GLU A 40 0.36 -13.27 6.76
N ASN A 41 -0.12 -14.36 7.35
CA ASN A 41 -0.47 -15.56 6.59
C ASN A 41 -1.87 -15.46 6.00
N ASP A 42 -2.07 -14.55 5.07
CA ASP A 42 -3.29 -14.34 4.32
C ASP A 42 -2.97 -14.12 2.82
N PRO A 43 -3.94 -14.31 1.91
CA PRO A 43 -3.69 -14.22 0.48
C PRO A 43 -3.08 -12.87 0.04
N PHE A 44 -3.59 -11.75 0.56
CA PHE A 44 -3.08 -10.42 0.22
C PHE A 44 -1.60 -10.26 0.59
N SER A 45 -1.24 -10.55 1.85
CA SER A 45 0.13 -10.39 2.32
C SER A 45 1.11 -11.36 1.65
N LEU A 46 0.64 -12.55 1.27
CA LEU A 46 1.45 -13.51 0.51
C LEU A 46 1.70 -13.07 -0.93
N ASP A 47 0.73 -12.42 -1.58
CA ASP A 47 0.92 -11.84 -2.91
C ASP A 47 1.89 -10.63 -2.83
N VAL A 48 1.74 -9.77 -1.83
CA VAL A 48 2.71 -8.68 -1.58
C VAL A 48 4.12 -9.24 -1.41
N ARG A 49 4.26 -10.34 -0.63
CA ARG A 49 5.55 -11.01 -0.45
C ARG A 49 6.14 -11.51 -1.78
N ALA A 50 5.31 -12.09 -2.65
CA ALA A 50 5.78 -12.59 -3.96
C ALA A 50 6.42 -11.45 -4.77
N GLY A 51 5.75 -10.30 -4.88
CA GLY A 51 6.30 -9.13 -5.58
C GLY A 51 7.58 -8.58 -4.94
N VAL A 52 7.66 -8.55 -3.61
CA VAL A 52 8.87 -8.15 -2.88
C VAL A 52 10.03 -9.11 -3.16
N VAL A 53 9.78 -10.42 -3.11
CA VAL A 53 10.81 -11.45 -3.40
C VAL A 53 11.34 -11.31 -4.82
N ASP A 54 10.47 -11.07 -5.79
CA ASP A 54 10.88 -10.89 -7.19
C ASP A 54 11.71 -9.61 -7.39
N ALA A 55 11.33 -8.52 -6.73
CA ALA A 55 12.13 -7.30 -6.71
C ALA A 55 13.50 -7.52 -6.06
N ILE A 56 13.57 -8.24 -4.93
CA ILE A 56 14.82 -8.60 -4.25
C ILE A 56 15.73 -9.40 -5.18
N LYS A 57 15.19 -10.41 -5.88
CA LYS A 57 15.92 -11.22 -6.86
C LYS A 57 16.46 -10.37 -8.02
N LYS A 58 15.64 -9.46 -8.56
CA LYS A 58 16.02 -8.53 -9.63
C LYS A 58 17.28 -7.73 -9.30
N TYR A 59 17.44 -7.32 -8.04
CA TYR A 59 18.60 -6.53 -7.57
C TYR A 59 19.68 -7.36 -6.88
N GLY A 60 19.50 -8.67 -6.75
CA GLY A 60 20.45 -9.57 -6.09
C GLY A 60 20.63 -9.33 -4.60
N MET A 61 19.66 -8.67 -3.93
CA MET A 61 19.71 -8.38 -2.50
C MET A 61 19.61 -9.65 -1.66
N LYS A 62 19.96 -9.57 -0.37
CA LYS A 62 20.00 -10.71 0.55
C LYS A 62 18.80 -10.71 1.48
N ILE A 63 17.94 -11.72 1.39
CA ILE A 63 16.91 -11.98 2.41
C ILE A 63 17.60 -12.56 3.64
N VAL A 64 17.50 -11.87 4.78
CA VAL A 64 18.13 -12.29 6.05
C VAL A 64 17.11 -12.72 7.10
N ILE A 65 15.85 -12.32 6.94
CA ILE A 65 14.69 -12.77 7.70
C ILE A 65 13.52 -12.88 6.71
N ASP A 66 12.76 -13.99 6.80
CA ASP A 66 11.54 -14.22 6.02
C ASP A 66 10.53 -14.91 6.93
N ASP A 67 9.87 -14.13 7.77
CA ASP A 67 8.95 -14.65 8.77
C ASP A 67 7.50 -14.57 8.29
N LYS A 68 6.78 -15.67 8.44
CA LYS A 68 5.35 -15.76 8.22
C LYS A 68 4.64 -15.69 9.57
N LEU A 69 3.79 -14.70 9.73
CA LEU A 69 3.10 -14.40 10.98
C LEU A 69 1.64 -14.86 10.94
N PRO A 70 0.99 -15.06 12.08
CA PRO A 70 -0.45 -15.28 12.12
C PRO A 70 -1.21 -14.16 11.39
N ALA A 71 -2.38 -14.48 10.83
CA ALA A 71 -3.21 -13.57 10.03
C ALA A 71 -3.75 -12.33 10.78
N ASP A 72 -3.62 -12.28 12.09
CA ASP A 72 -4.03 -11.14 12.92
C ASP A 72 -2.85 -10.26 13.36
N LEU A 73 -1.62 -10.67 13.04
CA LEU A 73 -0.36 -10.00 13.40
C LEU A 73 -0.40 -9.42 14.84
N ALA A 74 -0.77 -10.25 15.81
CA ALA A 74 -0.96 -9.81 17.18
C ALA A 74 0.37 -9.54 17.90
N ASP A 75 1.46 -10.19 17.47
CA ASP A 75 2.79 -10.04 18.05
C ASP A 75 3.90 -10.24 17.01
N MET A 76 4.88 -9.32 17.00
CA MET A 76 6.09 -9.35 16.18
C MET A 76 7.39 -9.45 17.00
N SER A 77 7.32 -9.61 18.31
CA SER A 77 8.48 -9.50 19.20
C SER A 77 9.63 -10.42 18.78
N THR A 78 9.33 -11.65 18.36
CA THR A 78 10.34 -12.60 17.88
C THR A 78 11.04 -12.10 16.62
N THR A 79 10.29 -11.64 15.60
CA THR A 79 10.85 -11.09 14.37
C THR A 79 11.67 -9.84 14.66
N LEU A 80 11.19 -8.96 15.52
CA LEU A 80 11.88 -7.72 15.88
C LEU A 80 13.15 -7.98 16.68
N THR A 81 13.18 -9.01 17.52
CA THR A 81 14.40 -9.47 18.23
C THR A 81 15.45 -9.94 17.23
N LYS A 82 15.08 -10.75 16.23
CA LYS A 82 15.98 -11.16 15.14
C LYS A 82 16.46 -9.92 14.35
N THR A 83 15.56 -9.01 14.02
CA THR A 83 15.87 -7.74 13.31
C THR A 83 16.90 -6.93 14.05
N LYS A 84 16.75 -6.78 15.37
CA LYS A 84 17.70 -6.06 16.23
C LYS A 84 19.08 -6.70 16.25
N ALA A 85 19.17 -8.02 16.23
CA ALA A 85 20.42 -8.76 16.22
C ALA A 85 21.13 -8.70 14.86
N ILE A 86 20.38 -8.87 13.76
CA ILE A 86 20.93 -8.96 12.39
C ILE A 86 21.24 -7.58 11.79
N ARG A 87 20.51 -6.53 12.21
CA ARG A 87 20.60 -5.17 11.70
C ARG A 87 20.48 -5.13 10.18
N PRO A 88 19.32 -5.43 9.61
CA PRO A 88 19.09 -5.33 8.18
C PRO A 88 19.08 -3.86 7.73
N ASP A 89 19.25 -3.63 6.43
CA ASP A 89 19.16 -2.31 5.82
C ASP A 89 17.70 -1.93 5.55
N VAL A 90 16.84 -2.93 5.32
CA VAL A 90 15.41 -2.77 5.02
C VAL A 90 14.61 -3.75 5.85
N LEU A 91 13.49 -3.28 6.41
CA LEU A 91 12.46 -4.10 7.05
C LEU A 91 11.14 -3.93 6.28
N ILE A 92 10.64 -5.01 5.70
CA ILE A 92 9.37 -5.08 4.98
C ILE A 92 8.35 -5.78 5.86
N ILE A 93 7.18 -5.17 6.02
CA ILE A 93 6.07 -5.74 6.80
C ILE A 93 4.80 -5.64 5.97
N SER A 94 4.07 -6.75 5.82
CA SER A 94 2.74 -6.72 5.23
C SER A 94 1.72 -7.40 6.14
N GLY A 95 0.63 -6.70 6.33
CA GLY A 95 -0.54 -7.09 7.08
C GLY A 95 -1.64 -6.05 6.91
N HIS A 96 -2.74 -6.23 7.62
CA HIS A 96 -3.86 -5.28 7.61
C HIS A 96 -3.69 -4.19 8.68
N SER A 97 -4.57 -3.19 8.71
CA SER A 97 -4.43 -1.99 9.57
C SER A 97 -4.27 -2.29 11.07
N LYS A 98 -4.86 -3.39 11.57
CA LYS A 98 -4.68 -3.85 12.97
C LYS A 98 -3.25 -4.31 13.20
N GLY A 99 -2.72 -5.14 12.29
CA GLY A 99 -1.34 -5.62 12.34
C GLY A 99 -0.33 -4.49 12.15
N ALA A 100 -0.58 -3.56 11.24
CA ALA A 100 0.25 -2.37 11.04
C ALA A 100 0.37 -1.54 12.34
N ALA A 101 -0.73 -1.33 13.07
CA ALA A 101 -0.72 -0.64 14.34
C ALA A 101 0.11 -1.40 15.41
N THR A 102 -0.02 -2.73 15.48
CA THR A 102 0.79 -3.58 16.36
C THR A 102 2.28 -3.48 16.03
N ALA A 103 2.62 -3.61 14.74
CA ALA A 103 4.00 -3.53 14.26
C ALA A 103 4.63 -2.16 14.57
N ALA A 104 3.96 -1.06 14.26
CA ALA A 104 4.45 0.30 14.53
C ALA A 104 4.70 0.52 16.03
N ARG A 105 3.76 0.08 16.88
CA ARG A 105 3.91 0.13 18.34
C ARG A 105 5.14 -0.65 18.80
N GLN A 106 5.26 -1.92 18.43
CA GLN A 106 6.34 -2.79 18.91
C GLN A 106 7.71 -2.36 18.38
N ILE A 107 7.82 -1.86 17.15
CA ILE A 107 9.04 -1.26 16.62
C ILE A 107 9.51 -0.11 17.52
N THR A 108 8.58 0.75 17.92
CA THR A 108 8.87 1.89 18.81
C THR A 108 9.25 1.42 20.23
N GLU A 109 8.45 0.56 20.86
CA GLU A 109 8.67 0.06 22.22
C GLU A 109 9.99 -0.69 22.35
N MET A 110 10.32 -1.54 21.38
CA MET A 110 11.57 -2.31 21.36
C MET A 110 12.78 -1.51 20.84
N LYS A 111 12.56 -0.24 20.47
CA LYS A 111 13.60 0.67 19.93
C LYS A 111 14.35 0.02 18.76
N ILE A 112 13.60 -0.51 17.81
CA ILE A 112 14.16 -1.11 16.59
C ILE A 112 14.62 0.00 15.66
N GLN A 113 15.88 -0.05 15.27
CA GLN A 113 16.48 0.90 14.34
C GLN A 113 16.84 0.18 13.04
N VAL A 114 16.13 0.52 11.96
CA VAL A 114 16.39 0.04 10.60
C VAL A 114 16.39 1.25 9.68
N PRO A 115 17.38 1.39 8.78
CA PRO A 115 17.50 2.56 7.90
C PRO A 115 16.26 2.79 7.02
N MET A 116 15.52 1.73 6.67
CA MET A 116 14.30 1.81 5.89
C MET A 116 13.28 0.79 6.41
N VAL A 117 12.12 1.26 6.81
CA VAL A 117 10.95 0.43 7.13
C VAL A 117 9.87 0.73 6.10
N ALA A 118 9.34 -0.30 5.46
CA ALA A 118 8.19 -0.19 4.56
C ALA A 118 7.11 -1.17 5.00
N MET A 119 5.87 -0.66 5.13
CA MET A 119 4.78 -1.45 5.71
C MET A 119 3.45 -1.11 5.06
N THR A 120 2.67 -2.13 4.70
CA THR A 120 1.30 -1.93 4.24
C THR A 120 0.42 -1.34 5.34
N HIS A 121 -0.52 -0.48 4.97
CA HIS A 121 -1.52 0.14 5.86
C HIS A 121 -0.94 0.96 7.02
N CYS A 122 0.33 1.36 6.99
CA CYS A 122 0.89 2.23 8.02
C CYS A 122 0.36 3.68 7.94
N GLU A 123 -0.23 4.07 6.83
CA GLU A 123 -0.95 5.33 6.64
C GLU A 123 -2.35 5.33 7.28
N ALA A 124 -2.85 4.17 7.68
CA ALA A 124 -4.22 4.05 8.19
C ALA A 124 -4.46 4.91 9.43
N ALA A 125 -5.60 5.58 9.47
CA ALA A 125 -5.97 6.46 10.59
C ALA A 125 -5.83 5.77 11.96
N LYS A 126 -6.19 4.49 12.07
CA LYS A 126 -6.04 3.70 13.30
C LYS A 126 -4.61 3.60 13.83
N VAL A 127 -3.60 3.67 12.95
CA VAL A 127 -2.18 3.68 13.37
C VAL A 127 -1.88 5.01 14.03
N GLN A 128 -2.28 6.12 13.39
CA GLN A 128 -2.03 7.48 13.87
C GLN A 128 -2.82 7.80 15.14
N GLU A 129 -4.07 7.37 15.23
CA GLU A 129 -4.93 7.59 16.41
C GLU A 129 -4.44 6.85 17.65
N LYS A 130 -4.02 5.58 17.49
CA LYS A 130 -3.60 4.75 18.63
C LYS A 130 -2.15 4.96 19.01
N PHE A 131 -1.29 5.21 18.05
CA PHE A 131 0.16 5.33 18.25
C PHE A 131 0.71 6.51 17.46
N PRO A 132 0.39 7.76 17.88
CA PRO A 132 0.87 8.96 17.22
C PRO A 132 2.39 8.90 17.03
N ASN A 133 2.86 9.20 15.83
CA ASN A 133 4.27 9.20 15.44
C ASN A 133 4.98 7.84 15.37
N ALA A 134 4.35 6.72 15.75
CA ALA A 134 5.02 5.40 15.72
C ALA A 134 5.43 4.95 14.31
N ALA A 135 4.73 5.40 13.28
CA ALA A 135 5.06 5.12 11.88
C ALA A 135 5.79 6.28 11.17
N ASN A 136 6.24 7.30 11.90
CA ASN A 136 6.97 8.40 11.27
C ASN A 136 8.27 7.91 10.64
N GLY A 137 8.48 8.29 9.38
CA GLY A 137 9.62 7.83 8.58
C GLY A 137 9.45 6.47 7.93
N PHE A 138 8.33 5.79 8.13
CA PHE A 138 8.01 4.57 7.39
C PHE A 138 7.54 4.90 5.97
N LEU A 139 7.82 3.99 5.05
CA LEU A 139 7.27 4.02 3.70
C LEU A 139 5.93 3.28 3.72
N CYS A 140 4.85 4.01 3.53
CA CYS A 140 3.50 3.47 3.47
C CYS A 140 3.03 3.49 2.02
N PRO A 141 2.86 2.34 1.36
CA PRO A 141 2.32 2.32 0.00
C PRO A 141 0.86 2.77 0.02
N THR A 142 0.52 3.61 -0.92
CA THR A 142 -0.87 4.01 -1.15
C THR A 142 -1.15 3.99 -2.65
N GLN A 143 -2.38 3.73 -3.02
CA GLN A 143 -2.79 3.73 -4.42
C GLN A 143 -3.32 5.07 -4.90
N TRP A 144 -3.55 5.99 -3.97
CA TRP A 144 -4.05 7.31 -4.28
C TRP A 144 -3.72 8.30 -3.16
N VAL A 145 -3.50 9.55 -3.53
CA VAL A 145 -3.37 10.70 -2.63
C VAL A 145 -4.14 11.89 -3.18
N GLU A 146 -4.64 12.75 -2.30
CA GLU A 146 -5.42 13.95 -2.67
C GLU A 146 -4.62 14.96 -3.52
N THR A 147 -3.31 14.87 -3.51
CA THR A 147 -2.42 15.72 -4.32
C THR A 147 -2.14 15.14 -5.70
N SER A 148 -2.77 14.02 -6.07
CA SER A 148 -2.66 13.46 -7.41
C SER A 148 -3.14 14.46 -8.46
N PRO A 149 -2.43 14.61 -9.60
CA PRO A 149 -2.84 15.51 -10.68
C PRO A 149 -4.00 14.96 -11.53
N ASN A 150 -4.43 13.73 -11.26
CA ASN A 150 -5.50 13.08 -12.00
C ASN A 150 -6.83 13.83 -11.82
N LYS A 151 -7.64 13.82 -12.86
CA LYS A 151 -8.91 14.57 -12.88
C LYS A 151 -9.97 13.84 -13.69
N ASP A 152 -11.22 14.19 -13.47
CA ASP A 152 -12.35 13.78 -14.30
C ASP A 152 -13.35 14.93 -14.51
N LYS A 153 -14.37 14.63 -15.33
CA LYS A 153 -15.42 15.63 -15.68
C LYS A 153 -16.49 15.82 -14.59
N TYR A 154 -16.51 14.98 -13.56
CA TYR A 154 -17.55 14.99 -12.52
C TYR A 154 -17.10 15.74 -11.27
N PHE A 155 -15.87 15.48 -10.82
CA PHE A 155 -15.34 16.00 -9.57
C PHE A 155 -14.17 16.99 -9.78
N GLY A 156 -13.62 17.07 -10.99
CA GLY A 156 -12.39 17.82 -11.20
C GLY A 156 -11.14 17.03 -10.77
N VAL A 157 -10.23 17.66 -10.05
CA VAL A 157 -8.99 17.01 -9.59
C VAL A 157 -9.19 16.21 -8.30
N ALA A 158 -8.22 15.37 -7.97
CA ALA A 158 -8.26 14.54 -6.76
C ALA A 158 -8.56 15.33 -5.47
N ALA A 159 -8.02 16.55 -5.35
CA ALA A 159 -8.27 17.43 -4.21
C ALA A 159 -9.74 17.86 -4.10
N ASP A 160 -10.41 18.12 -5.24
CA ASP A 160 -11.81 18.56 -5.27
C ASP A 160 -12.74 17.41 -4.85
N TRP A 161 -12.47 16.19 -5.33
CA TRP A 161 -13.17 15.00 -4.87
C TRP A 161 -13.00 14.80 -3.36
N ASN A 162 -11.76 14.89 -2.87
CA ASN A 162 -11.45 14.72 -1.44
C ASN A 162 -12.18 15.74 -0.56
N ALA A 163 -12.23 17.01 -0.98
CA ALA A 163 -12.96 18.05 -0.27
C ALA A 163 -14.46 17.76 -0.22
N SER A 164 -15.06 17.37 -1.36
CA SER A 164 -16.48 17.02 -1.44
C SER A 164 -16.82 15.80 -0.59
N PHE A 165 -15.95 14.77 -0.60
CA PHE A 165 -16.13 13.56 0.18
C PHE A 165 -16.05 13.85 1.69
N LYS A 166 -15.10 14.67 2.14
CA LYS A 166 -14.97 15.09 3.54
C LYS A 166 -16.22 15.83 4.05
N VAL A 167 -16.82 16.69 3.21
CA VAL A 167 -18.06 17.36 3.58
C VAL A 167 -19.21 16.37 3.76
N ALA A 168 -19.34 15.41 2.82
CA ALA A 168 -20.44 14.45 2.83
C ALA A 168 -20.32 13.39 3.94
N TYR A 169 -19.10 13.06 4.37
CA TYR A 169 -18.80 11.94 5.28
C TYR A 169 -17.93 12.33 6.46
N SER A 170 -18.05 13.57 6.94
CA SER A 170 -17.21 14.12 8.04
C SER A 170 -17.29 13.33 9.36
N GLU A 171 -18.42 12.69 9.65
CA GLU A 171 -18.58 11.85 10.83
C GLU A 171 -17.67 10.61 10.82
N TYR A 172 -17.39 10.07 9.63
CA TYR A 172 -16.63 8.84 9.46
C TYR A 172 -15.14 9.11 9.20
N TYR A 173 -14.82 10.23 8.57
CA TYR A 173 -13.47 10.58 8.13
C TYR A 173 -13.11 12.01 8.51
N PRO A 174 -12.98 12.30 9.81
CA PRO A 174 -12.74 13.67 10.27
C PRO A 174 -11.36 14.23 9.87
N THR A 175 -10.39 13.37 9.65
CA THR A 175 -9.00 13.78 9.34
C THR A 175 -8.56 13.39 7.93
N THR A 176 -8.57 12.10 7.62
CA THR A 176 -7.99 11.53 6.39
C THR A 176 -9.02 10.65 5.69
N VAL A 177 -9.19 10.85 4.39
CA VAL A 177 -9.99 9.97 3.54
C VAL A 177 -9.09 8.83 3.06
N PRO A 178 -9.43 7.56 3.33
CA PRO A 178 -8.63 6.44 2.88
C PRO A 178 -8.76 6.27 1.34
N TYR A 179 -7.66 5.85 0.71
CA TYR A 179 -7.65 5.64 -0.75
C TYR A 179 -8.74 4.67 -1.22
N GLN A 180 -9.17 3.73 -0.37
CA GLN A 180 -10.26 2.80 -0.67
C GLN A 180 -11.58 3.51 -0.96
N SER A 181 -11.85 4.64 -0.31
CA SER A 181 -13.04 5.46 -0.61
C SER A 181 -12.92 6.12 -1.98
N ALA A 182 -11.75 6.63 -2.33
CA ALA A 182 -11.47 7.18 -3.65
C ALA A 182 -11.58 6.11 -4.73
N GLN A 183 -11.02 4.94 -4.48
CA GLN A 183 -11.10 3.77 -5.36
C GLN A 183 -12.55 3.34 -5.62
N ALA A 184 -13.35 3.19 -4.57
CA ALA A 184 -14.76 2.81 -4.71
C ALA A 184 -15.55 3.83 -5.52
N SER A 185 -15.31 5.12 -5.29
CA SER A 185 -15.95 6.19 -6.07
C SER A 185 -15.54 6.15 -7.55
N ALA A 186 -14.26 5.95 -7.84
CA ALA A 186 -13.77 5.79 -9.21
C ALA A 186 -14.38 4.56 -9.90
N ALA A 187 -14.51 3.44 -9.18
CA ALA A 187 -15.15 2.24 -9.72
C ALA A 187 -16.62 2.50 -10.11
N VAL A 188 -17.34 3.30 -9.33
CA VAL A 188 -18.72 3.71 -9.67
C VAL A 188 -18.74 4.59 -10.93
N LEU A 189 -17.76 5.49 -11.11
CA LEU A 189 -17.66 6.29 -12.33
C LEU A 189 -17.40 5.42 -13.56
N VAL A 190 -16.45 4.49 -13.47
CA VAL A 190 -16.17 3.54 -14.56
C VAL A 190 -17.44 2.73 -14.89
N TRP A 191 -18.15 2.26 -13.89
CA TRP A 191 -19.38 1.51 -14.09
C TRP A 191 -20.46 2.36 -14.75
N LYS A 192 -20.69 3.59 -14.27
CA LYS A 192 -21.64 4.56 -14.84
C LYS A 192 -21.37 4.80 -16.33
N GLU A 193 -20.16 5.20 -16.68
CA GLU A 193 -19.80 5.50 -18.07
C GLU A 193 -19.95 4.27 -18.97
N SER A 194 -19.58 3.09 -18.48
CA SER A 194 -19.71 1.87 -19.25
C SER A 194 -21.17 1.46 -19.45
N PHE A 195 -22.02 1.71 -18.46
CA PHE A 195 -23.45 1.44 -18.54
C PHE A 195 -24.14 2.35 -19.57
N GLU A 196 -23.79 3.63 -19.57
CA GLU A 196 -24.28 4.61 -20.53
C GLU A 196 -23.80 4.29 -21.96
N ALA A 197 -22.51 3.93 -22.10
CA ALA A 197 -21.95 3.52 -23.38
C ALA A 197 -22.59 2.24 -23.94
N ALA A 198 -22.90 1.27 -23.08
CA ALA A 198 -23.59 0.04 -23.49
C ALA A 198 -25.04 0.28 -23.90
N ASN A 199 -25.67 1.36 -23.42
CA ASN A 199 -27.09 1.68 -23.58
C ASN A 199 -27.98 0.45 -23.39
N SER A 200 -27.70 -0.36 -22.36
CA SER A 200 -28.34 -1.66 -22.17
C SER A 200 -28.12 -2.18 -20.74
N PHE A 201 -29.06 -2.98 -20.24
CA PHE A 201 -28.92 -3.77 -19.01
C PHE A 201 -28.43 -5.19 -19.27
N ASP A 202 -28.13 -5.53 -20.52
CA ASP A 202 -27.55 -6.83 -20.86
C ASP A 202 -26.13 -6.96 -20.29
N LYS A 203 -25.89 -8.02 -19.52
CA LYS A 203 -24.64 -8.25 -18.79
C LYS A 203 -23.43 -8.36 -19.73
N VAL A 204 -23.62 -8.92 -20.92
CA VAL A 204 -22.53 -9.09 -21.89
C VAL A 204 -22.16 -7.75 -22.49
N LYS A 205 -23.13 -6.96 -22.92
CA LYS A 205 -22.89 -5.61 -23.46
C LYS A 205 -22.21 -4.69 -22.44
N VAL A 206 -22.67 -4.70 -21.17
CA VAL A 206 -22.05 -3.91 -20.10
C VAL A 206 -20.63 -4.38 -19.82
N ARG A 207 -20.39 -5.70 -19.75
CA ARG A 207 -19.03 -6.26 -19.61
C ARG A 207 -18.11 -5.80 -20.72
N ASP A 208 -18.56 -5.84 -21.98
CA ASP A 208 -17.76 -5.46 -23.14
C ASP A 208 -17.50 -3.96 -23.16
N ALA A 209 -18.46 -3.15 -22.73
CA ALA A 209 -18.26 -1.72 -22.54
C ALA A 209 -17.21 -1.43 -21.48
N ILE A 210 -17.24 -2.11 -20.31
CA ILE A 210 -16.20 -1.97 -19.28
C ILE A 210 -14.82 -2.38 -19.84
N ALA A 211 -14.76 -3.50 -20.55
CA ALA A 211 -13.50 -4.00 -21.13
C ALA A 211 -12.87 -3.05 -22.16
N SER A 212 -13.68 -2.25 -22.83
CA SER A 212 -13.25 -1.26 -23.84
C SER A 212 -13.10 0.17 -23.29
N THR A 213 -13.49 0.39 -22.02
CA THR A 213 -13.43 1.73 -21.39
C THR A 213 -12.00 2.22 -21.33
N LYS A 214 -11.81 3.45 -21.78
CA LYS A 214 -10.60 4.25 -21.62
C LYS A 214 -11.03 5.58 -21.01
N MET A 215 -10.88 5.72 -19.71
CA MET A 215 -11.28 6.95 -19.05
C MET A 215 -10.25 7.37 -18.02
N GLU A 216 -10.05 8.66 -17.94
CA GLU A 216 -9.32 9.31 -16.86
C GLU A 216 -10.28 9.62 -15.72
N THR A 217 -9.89 9.31 -14.50
CA THR A 217 -10.63 9.66 -13.29
C THR A 217 -9.74 10.44 -12.34
N PHE A 218 -10.31 11.10 -11.34
CA PHE A 218 -9.54 11.73 -10.26
C PHE A 218 -8.66 10.71 -9.49
N TYR A 219 -8.94 9.42 -9.62
CA TYR A 219 -8.16 8.34 -9.01
C TYR A 219 -6.95 7.93 -9.88
N GLY A 220 -7.12 7.93 -11.19
CA GLY A 220 -6.11 7.52 -12.19
C GLY A 220 -6.76 7.13 -13.52
N ASN A 221 -5.93 6.55 -14.38
CA ASN A 221 -6.29 6.06 -15.73
C ASN A 221 -6.46 4.55 -15.75
#